data_d5476eae5418ec237a075205336f613b
#
_entry.id   d5476eae5418ec237a075205336f613b
#
_cell.length_a   1.000
_cell.length_b   1.000
_cell.length_c   1.000
_cell.angle_alpha   90.00
_cell.angle_beta   90.00
_cell.angle_gamma   90.00
#
_symmetry.space_group_name_H-M   'P 1'
#
loop_
_entity.id
_entity.type
_entity.pdbx_description
1 polymer ?
#
loop_
_entity_poly.entity_id
_entity_poly.type
_entity_poly.pdbx_seq_one_letter_code
_entity_poly.pdbx_strand_id
1 'polypeptide(L)'
;MRSSPSIIPDDADRDIYLVLDDFGRLRRAWRETDERATDRDVLIRDLLDGQYRDPVRIVAFNTVEGWSRDLTEEIAVALHERCADAGAVPQSLQQFLERHGQ
;
A
#
# COMPACT_ATOMS: atom_id res chain seq x y z
N MET A 1 -1.28 -23.55 27.09
CA MET A 1 -1.12 -23.21 26.65
C MET A 1 -1.02 -22.87 26.40
N ARG A 2 -1.06 -22.40 26.31
CA ARG A 2 -0.99 -21.92 25.90
C ARG A 2 -0.64 -21.49 25.45
N SER A 3 -0.53 -21.40 25.35
CA SER A 3 -0.26 -20.92 24.73
C SER A 3 -0.06 -20.22 24.67
N SER A 4 0.38 -20.08 25.01
CA SER A 4 0.30 -19.14 24.92
C SER A 4 0.06 -18.49 24.09
N PRO A 5 -0.29 -18.54 23.84
CA PRO A 5 -0.61 -17.90 22.79
C PRO A 5 -0.56 -16.58 22.77
N SER A 6 -0.67 -16.19 23.58
CA SER A 6 -0.82 -14.90 23.52
C SER A 6 0.36 -14.10 23.43
N ILE A 7 1.35 -14.66 22.92
CA ILE A 7 2.52 -13.98 22.53
C ILE A 7 2.24 -13.05 21.38
N ILE A 8 1.23 -13.37 20.58
CA ILE A 8 0.82 -12.53 19.47
C ILE A 8 -0.41 -11.73 19.88
N PRO A 9 -0.33 -10.39 19.96
CA PRO A 9 -1.50 -9.58 20.31
C PRO A 9 -2.62 -9.74 19.29
N ASP A 10 -3.83 -9.52 19.70
CA ASP A 10 -4.96 -9.61 18.79
C ASP A 10 -4.80 -8.69 17.59
N ASP A 11 -4.24 -7.51 17.78
CA ASP A 11 -4.09 -6.57 16.69
C ASP A 11 -2.95 -6.93 15.74
N ALA A 12 -2.22 -8.01 16.01
CA ALA A 12 -1.22 -8.50 15.07
C ALA A 12 -1.83 -9.25 13.90
N ASP A 13 -3.07 -9.74 14.04
CA ASP A 13 -3.75 -10.42 12.95
C ASP A 13 -4.43 -9.39 12.06
N ARG A 14 -3.64 -8.75 11.26
CA ARG A 14 -4.12 -7.73 10.36
C ARG A 14 -3.28 -7.73 9.11
N ASP A 15 -3.83 -7.16 8.06
CA ASP A 15 -3.13 -7.04 6.81
C ASP A 15 -2.13 -5.90 6.91
N ILE A 16 -0.95 -6.13 6.40
CA ILE A 16 0.11 -5.13 6.38
C ILE A 16 0.42 -4.83 4.93
N TYR A 17 0.59 -3.54 4.63
CA TYR A 17 0.85 -3.10 3.27
C TYR A 17 2.27 -2.58 3.17
N LEU A 18 2.98 -2.98 2.11
CA LEU A 18 4.30 -2.46 1.80
C LEU A 18 4.23 -1.78 0.44
N VAL A 19 4.81 -0.61 0.37
CA VAL A 19 4.89 0.14 -0.88
C VAL A 19 6.35 0.24 -1.28
N LEU A 20 6.67 -0.25 -2.48
CA LEU A 20 8.00 -0.07 -3.03
C LEU A 20 8.04 1.33 -3.63
N ASP A 21 8.83 2.19 -3.01
CA ASP A 21 8.88 3.61 -3.34
C ASP A 21 10.21 3.92 -4.02
N ASP A 22 10.18 4.67 -5.11
CA ASP A 22 11.36 4.97 -5.89
C ASP A 22 11.81 6.41 -5.55
N PHE A 23 13.01 6.52 -4.99
CA PHE A 23 13.58 7.81 -4.64
C PHE A 23 14.51 8.35 -5.71
N GLY A 24 14.50 7.71 -6.90
CA GLY A 24 15.32 8.14 -8.01
C GLY A 24 16.70 7.53 -7.96
N ARG A 25 17.40 7.57 -9.10
CA ARG A 25 18.79 7.14 -9.19
C ARG A 25 19.10 5.83 -8.51
N LEU A 26 18.51 4.78 -8.86
CA LEU A 26 18.79 3.46 -8.30
C LEU A 26 18.38 3.27 -6.86
N ARG A 27 17.64 4.20 -6.29
CA ARG A 27 17.24 4.11 -4.90
C ARG A 27 15.77 3.78 -4.79
N ARG A 28 15.50 2.55 -4.42
CA ARG A 28 14.14 2.09 -4.13
C ARG A 28 14.13 1.50 -2.74
N ALA A 29 13.03 1.62 -2.07
CA ALA A 29 12.89 1.06 -0.73
C ALA A 29 11.45 0.63 -0.52
N TRP A 30 11.28 -0.50 0.15
CA TRP A 30 9.98 -0.93 0.63
C TRP A 30 9.67 -0.12 1.87
N ARG A 31 8.53 0.55 1.83
CA ARG A 31 8.10 1.37 2.95
C ARG A 31 6.87 0.72 3.56
N GLU A 32 6.97 0.42 4.83
CA GLU A 32 5.85 -0.11 5.58
C GLU A 32 4.88 1.03 5.84
N THR A 33 3.60 0.75 5.71
CA THR A 33 2.60 1.76 6.00
C THR A 33 2.52 1.96 7.51
N ASP A 34 1.93 3.07 7.91
CA ASP A 34 1.68 3.37 9.31
C ASP A 34 0.92 2.20 9.94
N GLU A 35 1.19 1.92 11.22
CA GLU A 35 0.48 0.86 11.92
C GLU A 35 -1.02 0.98 11.83
N ARG A 36 -1.51 2.19 11.70
CA ARG A 36 -2.94 2.41 11.56
C ARG A 36 -3.44 2.12 10.16
N ALA A 37 -2.53 2.03 9.20
CA ALA A 37 -2.92 1.81 7.82
C ALA A 37 -3.07 0.32 7.54
N THR A 38 -3.93 -0.33 8.30
CA THR A 38 -4.26 -1.72 8.07
C THR A 38 -5.47 -1.83 7.16
N ASP A 39 -5.99 -0.69 6.73
CA ASP A 39 -7.17 -0.60 5.93
C ASP A 39 -6.77 -0.10 4.55
N ARG A 40 -7.32 -0.75 3.54
CA ARG A 40 -7.07 -0.39 2.15
C ARG A 40 -7.42 1.07 1.86
N ASP A 41 -8.50 1.58 2.45
CA ASP A 41 -8.92 2.96 2.21
C ASP A 41 -7.89 3.94 2.77
N VAL A 42 -7.27 3.63 3.89
CA VAL A 42 -6.22 4.47 4.46
C VAL A 42 -5.01 4.49 3.54
N LEU A 43 -4.64 3.33 3.01
CA LEU A 43 -3.52 3.25 2.06
C LEU A 43 -3.79 4.11 0.83
N ILE A 44 -4.99 4.00 0.27
CA ILE A 44 -5.36 4.78 -0.91
C ILE A 44 -5.30 6.27 -0.60
N ARG A 45 -5.81 6.67 0.56
CA ARG A 45 -5.77 8.07 0.96
C ARG A 45 -4.34 8.57 1.12
N ASP A 46 -3.47 7.76 1.72
CA ASP A 46 -2.07 8.14 1.90
C ASP A 46 -1.36 8.29 0.56
N LEU A 47 -1.68 7.42 -0.40
CA LEU A 47 -1.12 7.55 -1.75
C LEU A 47 -1.58 8.85 -2.41
N LEU A 48 -2.86 9.18 -2.26
CA LEU A 48 -3.40 10.40 -2.84
C LEU A 48 -2.83 11.66 -2.17
N ASP A 49 -2.51 11.56 -0.89
CA ASP A 49 -1.96 12.68 -0.13
C ASP A 49 -0.47 12.91 -0.40
N GLY A 50 0.17 12.06 -1.19
CA GLY A 50 1.58 12.24 -1.49
C GLY A 50 2.53 11.75 -0.43
N GLN A 51 2.09 10.82 0.43
CA GLN A 51 2.94 10.24 1.45
C GLN A 51 4.08 9.41 0.87
N TYR A 52 3.93 8.96 -0.38
CA TYR A 52 4.93 8.19 -1.08
C TYR A 52 5.43 9.00 -2.26
N ARG A 53 6.72 8.92 -2.54
CA ARG A 53 7.31 9.78 -3.55
C ARG A 53 7.00 9.34 -4.97
N ASP A 54 7.15 8.06 -5.24
CA ASP A 54 6.91 7.50 -6.56
C ASP A 54 6.68 6.01 -6.41
N PRO A 55 5.46 5.63 -6.01
CA PRO A 55 5.19 4.21 -5.77
C PRO A 55 5.33 3.39 -7.04
N VAL A 56 5.94 2.23 -6.91
CA VAL A 56 6.19 1.34 -8.03
C VAL A 56 5.36 0.06 -7.89
N ARG A 57 5.25 -0.47 -6.67
CA ARG A 57 4.55 -1.72 -6.45
C ARG A 57 3.98 -1.75 -5.04
N ILE A 58 2.86 -2.40 -4.88
CA ILE A 58 2.16 -2.48 -3.61
C ILE A 58 1.85 -3.94 -3.31
N VAL A 59 2.25 -4.38 -2.12
CA VAL A 59 2.06 -5.77 -1.68
C VAL A 59 1.39 -5.75 -0.32
N ALA A 60 0.46 -6.67 -0.11
CA ALA A 60 -0.14 -6.88 1.20
C ALA A 60 0.24 -8.26 1.69
N PHE A 61 0.34 -8.39 3.01
CA PHE A 61 0.62 -9.70 3.58
C PHE A 61 0.02 -9.77 4.98
N ASN A 62 -0.12 -11.01 5.47
CA ASN A 62 -0.60 -11.26 6.81
C ASN A 62 0.22 -12.41 7.37
N THR A 63 1.02 -12.12 8.39
CA THR A 63 1.95 -13.12 8.95
C THR A 63 1.23 -14.16 9.78
N VAL A 64 0.09 -13.80 10.36
CA VAL A 64 -0.68 -14.74 11.17
C VAL A 64 -1.37 -15.76 10.29
N GLU A 65 -1.98 -15.30 9.20
CA GLU A 65 -2.68 -16.19 8.26
C GLU A 65 -1.76 -16.80 7.22
N GLY A 66 -0.59 -16.23 7.05
CA GLY A 66 0.44 -16.83 6.20
C GLY A 66 0.26 -16.62 4.72
N TRP A 67 -0.18 -15.44 4.29
CA TRP A 67 -0.32 -15.17 2.86
C TRP A 67 0.31 -13.82 2.51
N SER A 68 0.60 -13.67 1.23
CA SER A 68 1.01 -12.39 0.67
C SER A 68 0.43 -12.27 -0.74
N ARG A 69 0.20 -11.05 -1.17
CA ARG A 69 -0.44 -10.78 -2.44
C ARG A 69 0.02 -9.46 -3.02
N ASP A 70 0.22 -9.42 -4.34
CA ASP A 70 0.54 -8.19 -5.04
C ASP A 70 -0.77 -7.48 -5.35
N LEU A 71 -0.94 -6.27 -4.85
CA LEU A 71 -2.14 -5.47 -5.04
C LEU A 71 -1.94 -4.32 -6.01
N THR A 72 -0.80 -4.26 -6.69
CA THR A 72 -0.44 -3.10 -7.50
C THR A 72 -1.54 -2.71 -8.48
N GLU A 73 -2.05 -3.70 -9.24
CA GLU A 73 -3.03 -3.38 -10.27
C GLU A 73 -4.38 -2.97 -9.68
N GLU A 74 -4.84 -3.67 -8.66
CA GLU A 74 -6.15 -3.33 -8.11
C GLU A 74 -6.11 -2.00 -7.36
N ILE A 75 -5.00 -1.66 -6.73
CA ILE A 75 -4.88 -0.35 -6.11
C ILE A 75 -4.83 0.74 -7.18
N ALA A 76 -4.15 0.47 -8.30
CA ALA A 76 -4.11 1.42 -9.39
C ALA A 76 -5.49 1.70 -9.96
N VAL A 77 -6.32 0.68 -10.11
CA VAL A 77 -7.70 0.86 -10.57
C VAL A 77 -8.46 1.77 -9.61
N ALA A 78 -8.34 1.52 -8.31
CA ALA A 78 -9.02 2.34 -7.30
C ALA A 78 -8.53 3.78 -7.34
N LEU A 79 -7.24 3.99 -7.55
CA LEU A 79 -6.68 5.34 -7.64
C LEU A 79 -7.18 6.06 -8.89
N HIS A 80 -7.28 5.35 -10.01
CA HIS A 80 -7.83 5.95 -11.23
C HIS A 80 -9.23 6.48 -11.00
N GLU A 81 -10.05 5.70 -10.31
CA GLU A 81 -11.42 6.10 -10.01
C GLU A 81 -11.46 7.33 -9.12
N ARG A 82 -10.61 7.34 -8.08
CA ARG A 82 -10.57 8.48 -7.17
C ARG A 82 -10.08 9.75 -7.87
N CYS A 83 -9.08 9.60 -8.72
CA CYS A 83 -8.54 10.76 -9.45
C CYS A 83 -9.55 11.27 -10.48
N ALA A 84 -10.29 10.37 -11.11
CA ALA A 84 -11.33 10.79 -12.06
C ALA A 84 -12.39 11.62 -11.35
N ASP A 85 -12.81 11.19 -10.16
CA ASP A 85 -13.81 11.91 -9.40
C ASP A 85 -13.29 13.28 -8.95
N ALA A 86 -12.02 13.35 -8.58
CA ALA A 86 -11.42 14.59 -8.11
C ALA A 86 -11.02 15.52 -9.25
N GLY A 87 -10.89 15.00 -10.46
CA GLY A 87 -10.49 15.80 -11.61
C GLY A 87 -9.00 16.11 -11.65
N ALA A 88 -8.18 15.40 -10.89
CA ALA A 88 -6.75 15.67 -10.85
C ALA A 88 -5.98 14.43 -10.43
N VAL A 89 -4.74 14.32 -10.90
CA VAL A 89 -3.84 13.24 -10.54
C VAL A 89 -2.64 13.83 -9.80
N PRO A 90 -2.39 13.42 -8.54
CA PRO A 90 -1.20 13.91 -7.83
C PRO A 90 0.07 13.57 -8.59
N GLN A 91 1.04 14.46 -8.54
CA GLN A 91 2.28 14.27 -9.26
C GLN A 91 2.97 12.96 -8.86
N SER A 92 2.91 12.61 -7.59
CA SER A 92 3.55 11.39 -7.10
C SER A 92 2.97 10.13 -7.69
N LEU A 93 1.75 10.19 -8.24
CA LEU A 93 1.07 9.02 -8.79
C LEU A 93 1.05 8.97 -10.30
N GLN A 94 1.55 10.00 -10.98
CA GLN A 94 1.42 10.06 -12.43
C GLN A 94 2.07 8.86 -13.11
N GLN A 95 3.31 8.55 -12.75
CA GLN A 95 4.00 7.42 -13.38
C GLN A 95 3.38 6.10 -12.99
N PHE A 96 2.95 5.97 -11.74
CA PHE A 96 2.32 4.75 -11.28
C PHE A 96 1.06 4.46 -12.09
N LEU A 97 0.22 5.47 -12.28
CA LEU A 97 -1.02 5.29 -13.00
C LEU A 97 -0.81 5.10 -14.49
N GLU A 98 0.27 5.66 -15.05
CA GLU A 98 0.59 5.43 -16.46
C GLU A 98 1.03 3.99 -16.70
N ARG A 99 1.72 3.38 -15.73
CA ARG A 99 2.17 2.00 -15.86
C ARG A 99 1.07 0.99 -15.59
N HIS A 100 0.14 1.35 -14.72
CA HIS A 100 -0.85 0.41 -14.20
C HIS A 100 -2.24 0.98 -14.27
N GLY A 101 -3.22 0.14 -14.14
CA GLY A 101 -4.57 0.60 -13.93
C GLY A 101 -5.25 1.21 -15.12
N GLN A 102 -4.73 1.01 -16.31
CA GLN A 102 -5.34 1.61 -17.39
C GLN A 102 -6.46 0.86 -17.97
#